data_0de08cf32caef9433c29ab32de09b5c0
#
_entry.id   0de08cf32caef9433c29ab32de09b5c0
#
_cell.length_a   1.000
_cell.length_b   1.000
_cell.length_c   1.000
_cell.angle_alpha   90.00
_cell.angle_beta   90.00
_cell.angle_gamma   90.00
#
_symmetry.space_group_name_H-M   'P 1'
#
loop_
_entity.id
_entity.type
_entity.pdbx_description
1 polymer ?
#
loop_
_entity_poly.entity_id
_entity_poly.type
_entity_poly.pdbx_seq_one_letter_code
_entity_poly.pdbx_strand_id
1 'polypeptide(L)'
;MEIKIGKTVFREGDKVMELKNTESGPKNGDVGYIREITRRKSPEDPDLFNYFANIEWNNDQSWVEYNQDDMRHVTLAFCTTVHKAQGSEYKIVIEIVSRAHPSLLKKNLIYTGITRSKEAVCLVGELESLSRAILRDTAVEDHRYTLLASRLRTAMDGLAKTNKFNGKGENNAEIQIYSHKGHEGGRRL
;
A
#
# COMPACT_ATOMS: atom_id res chain seq x y z
N MET A 1 26.79 -13.08 -9.14
CA MET A 1 26.13 -14.15 -9.95
C MET A 1 24.67 -13.72 -10.25
N GLU A 2 23.94 -14.41 -11.15
CA GLU A 2 22.52 -14.07 -11.42
C GLU A 2 21.64 -15.32 -11.55
N ILE A 3 20.36 -15.17 -11.20
CA ILE A 3 19.32 -16.21 -11.36
C ILE A 3 18.23 -15.62 -12.27
N LYS A 4 17.83 -16.37 -13.29
CA LYS A 4 16.73 -16.01 -14.17
C LYS A 4 15.47 -16.81 -13.83
N ILE A 5 14.41 -16.12 -13.45
CA ILE A 5 13.10 -16.71 -13.16
C ILE A 5 12.07 -16.09 -14.11
N GLY A 6 11.62 -16.87 -15.08
CA GLY A 6 10.74 -16.39 -16.13
C GLY A 6 11.41 -15.25 -16.94
N LYS A 7 10.85 -14.05 -16.86
CA LYS A 7 11.39 -12.84 -17.52
C LYS A 7 12.26 -11.99 -16.60
N THR A 8 12.29 -12.28 -15.30
CA THR A 8 13.03 -11.50 -14.30
C THR A 8 14.41 -12.09 -14.09
N VAL A 9 15.42 -11.23 -14.05
CA VAL A 9 16.79 -11.58 -13.70
C VAL A 9 17.10 -10.95 -12.35
N PHE A 10 17.50 -11.79 -11.40
CA PHE A 10 17.90 -11.39 -10.05
C PHE A 10 19.40 -11.46 -9.93
N ARG A 11 20.00 -10.47 -9.25
CA ARG A 11 21.44 -10.35 -9.03
C ARG A 11 21.76 -10.13 -7.56
N GLU A 12 22.96 -10.45 -7.19
CA GLU A 12 23.51 -10.08 -5.88
C GLU A 12 23.44 -8.56 -5.72
N GLY A 13 22.99 -8.10 -4.53
CA GLY A 13 22.73 -6.70 -4.22
C GLY A 13 21.34 -6.21 -4.58
N ASP A 14 20.55 -6.98 -5.33
CA ASP A 14 19.18 -6.57 -5.68
C ASP A 14 18.29 -6.47 -4.44
N LYS A 15 17.54 -5.38 -4.39
CA LYS A 15 16.47 -5.20 -3.42
C LYS A 15 15.24 -5.96 -3.91
N VAL A 16 14.68 -6.80 -3.06
CA VAL A 16 13.57 -7.69 -3.37
C VAL A 16 12.44 -7.58 -2.36
N MET A 17 11.25 -8.06 -2.74
CA MET A 17 10.07 -8.09 -1.90
C MET A 17 9.44 -9.48 -1.97
N GLU A 18 9.04 -10.01 -0.82
CA GLU A 18 8.26 -11.24 -0.73
C GLU A 18 6.81 -11.00 -1.15
N LEU A 19 6.24 -11.92 -1.92
CA LEU A 19 4.85 -11.86 -2.40
C LEU A 19 3.92 -12.84 -1.69
N LYS A 20 4.47 -13.74 -0.86
CA LYS A 20 3.72 -14.79 -0.19
C LYS A 20 4.01 -14.78 1.31
N ASN A 21 3.02 -15.13 2.12
CA ASN A 21 3.25 -15.37 3.54
C ASN A 21 3.85 -16.75 3.74
N THR A 22 5.00 -16.83 4.39
CA THR A 22 5.59 -18.09 4.84
C THR A 22 5.24 -18.33 6.31
N GLU A 23 5.15 -19.60 6.74
CA GLU A 23 4.71 -19.89 8.12
C GLU A 23 5.70 -19.37 9.17
N SER A 24 7.00 -19.55 8.94
CA SER A 24 8.06 -19.17 9.89
C SER A 24 9.14 -18.26 9.28
N GLY A 25 8.83 -17.58 8.20
CA GLY A 25 9.75 -16.68 7.48
C GLY A 25 9.13 -15.36 7.11
N PRO A 26 9.65 -14.70 6.07
CA PRO A 26 9.19 -13.40 5.62
C PRO A 26 7.72 -13.42 5.22
N LYS A 27 7.06 -12.28 5.35
CA LYS A 27 5.65 -12.07 5.02
C LYS A 27 5.52 -11.32 3.70
N ASN A 28 4.34 -11.42 3.09
CA ASN A 28 4.02 -10.63 1.91
C ASN A 28 4.20 -9.13 2.18
N GLY A 29 5.03 -8.49 1.36
CA GLY A 29 5.41 -7.09 1.50
C GLY A 29 6.74 -6.85 2.24
N ASP A 30 7.31 -7.86 2.88
CA ASP A 30 8.64 -7.75 3.47
C ASP A 30 9.69 -7.51 2.39
N VAL A 31 10.64 -6.66 2.72
CA VAL A 31 11.70 -6.23 1.81
C VAL A 31 13.04 -6.75 2.30
N GLY A 32 13.82 -7.26 1.36
CA GLY A 32 15.15 -7.81 1.65
C GLY A 32 16.15 -7.48 0.56
N TYR A 33 17.36 -8.01 0.72
CA TYR A 33 18.44 -7.89 -0.24
C TYR A 33 19.04 -9.25 -0.55
N ILE A 34 19.26 -9.54 -1.82
CA ILE A 34 20.01 -10.73 -2.24
C ILE A 34 21.48 -10.51 -1.88
N ARG A 35 21.98 -11.27 -0.91
CA ARG A 35 23.36 -11.14 -0.43
C ARG A 35 24.31 -12.01 -1.21
N GLU A 36 23.86 -13.20 -1.58
CA GLU A 36 24.67 -14.18 -2.29
C GLU A 36 23.81 -15.02 -3.21
N ILE A 37 24.36 -15.41 -4.35
CA ILE A 37 23.78 -16.38 -5.25
C ILE A 37 24.76 -17.53 -5.41
N THR A 38 24.33 -18.73 -5.12
CA THR A 38 25.14 -19.95 -5.25
C THR A 38 24.55 -20.91 -6.26
N ARG A 39 25.37 -21.79 -6.81
CA ARG A 39 24.92 -22.89 -7.66
C ARG A 39 25.47 -24.22 -7.13
N ARG A 40 24.65 -25.23 -7.11
CA ARG A 40 25.03 -26.59 -6.70
C ARG A 40 24.64 -27.54 -7.80
N LYS A 41 25.42 -28.60 -8.00
CA LYS A 41 25.05 -29.69 -8.93
C LYS A 41 23.74 -30.33 -8.46
N SER A 42 22.85 -30.63 -9.41
CA SER A 42 21.64 -31.39 -9.10
C SER A 42 22.00 -32.81 -8.62
N PRO A 43 21.35 -33.29 -7.58
CA PRO A 43 21.51 -34.70 -7.16
C PRO A 43 21.02 -35.71 -8.22
N GLU A 44 20.06 -35.30 -9.04
CA GLU A 44 19.41 -36.19 -10.03
C GLU A 44 20.13 -36.16 -11.38
N ASP A 45 20.82 -35.09 -11.73
CA ASP A 45 21.56 -34.93 -12.98
C ASP A 45 22.85 -34.13 -12.75
N PRO A 46 24.04 -34.76 -12.89
CA PRO A 46 25.33 -34.12 -12.68
C PRO A 46 25.66 -33.00 -13.66
N ASP A 47 24.97 -32.93 -14.80
CA ASP A 47 25.15 -31.88 -15.81
C ASP A 47 24.22 -30.67 -15.55
N LEU A 48 23.25 -30.82 -14.64
CA LEU A 48 22.33 -29.77 -14.26
C LEU A 48 22.78 -29.06 -13.00
N PHE A 49 22.56 -27.74 -12.96
CA PHE A 49 22.84 -26.92 -11.77
C PHE A 49 21.57 -26.32 -11.22
N ASN A 50 21.38 -26.44 -9.92
CA ASN A 50 20.36 -25.75 -9.14
C ASN A 50 20.95 -24.45 -8.58
N TYR A 51 20.21 -23.36 -8.70
CA TYR A 51 20.60 -22.05 -8.19
C TYR A 51 19.86 -21.74 -6.90
N PHE A 52 20.55 -21.12 -5.97
CA PHE A 52 20.04 -20.69 -4.66
C PHE A 52 20.39 -19.23 -4.42
N ALA A 53 19.47 -18.50 -3.83
CA ALA A 53 19.68 -17.12 -3.42
C ALA A 53 19.57 -17.02 -1.90
N ASN A 54 20.59 -16.46 -1.25
CA ASN A 54 20.54 -16.09 0.16
C ASN A 54 20.04 -14.66 0.27
N ILE A 55 18.86 -14.47 0.89
CA ILE A 55 18.20 -13.20 1.03
C ILE A 55 18.17 -12.81 2.51
N GLU A 56 18.66 -11.61 2.80
CA GLU A 56 18.55 -10.98 4.11
C GLU A 56 17.28 -10.14 4.15
N TRP A 57 16.37 -10.47 5.06
CA TRP A 57 15.06 -9.83 5.19
C TRP A 57 15.03 -8.84 6.35
N ASN A 58 14.33 -7.70 6.16
CA ASN A 58 13.93 -6.73 7.19
C ASN A 58 15.04 -6.19 8.11
N ASN A 59 16.29 -6.24 7.69
CA ASN A 59 17.48 -5.88 8.50
C ASN A 59 17.66 -6.69 9.79
N ASP A 60 16.94 -7.81 9.97
CA ASP A 60 17.04 -8.67 11.15
C ASP A 60 18.26 -9.61 11.09
N GLN A 61 19.10 -9.45 10.07
CA GLN A 61 20.26 -10.32 9.78
C GLN A 61 19.87 -11.81 9.63
N SER A 62 18.58 -12.10 9.52
CA SER A 62 18.11 -13.44 9.22
C SER A 62 18.23 -13.71 7.72
N TRP A 63 19.12 -14.60 7.37
CA TRP A 63 19.31 -15.03 5.98
C TRP A 63 18.46 -16.27 5.72
N VAL A 64 17.70 -16.20 4.65
CA VAL A 64 16.88 -17.33 4.20
C VAL A 64 17.34 -17.73 2.81
N GLU A 65 17.66 -19.02 2.65
CA GLU A 65 18.03 -19.58 1.35
C GLU A 65 16.77 -19.90 0.54
N TYR A 66 16.71 -19.40 -0.67
CA TYR A 66 15.64 -19.60 -1.65
C TYR A 66 16.13 -20.43 -2.82
N ASN A 67 15.42 -21.48 -3.15
CA ASN A 67 15.62 -22.21 -4.40
C ASN A 67 14.89 -21.48 -5.57
N GLN A 68 14.99 -22.01 -6.79
CA GLN A 68 14.37 -21.41 -7.97
C GLN A 68 12.83 -21.36 -7.90
N ASP A 69 12.19 -22.30 -7.23
CA ASP A 69 10.73 -22.31 -7.06
C ASP A 69 10.28 -21.27 -6.02
N ASP A 70 11.01 -21.15 -4.93
CA ASP A 70 10.77 -20.14 -3.91
C ASP A 70 10.93 -18.71 -4.51
N MET A 71 11.94 -18.50 -5.37
CA MET A 71 12.18 -17.25 -6.05
C MET A 71 11.02 -16.79 -6.97
N ARG A 72 10.07 -17.66 -7.31
CA ARG A 72 8.84 -17.28 -8.03
C ARG A 72 7.90 -16.40 -7.18
N HIS A 73 8.06 -16.45 -5.87
CA HIS A 73 7.30 -15.64 -4.92
C HIS A 73 8.03 -14.36 -4.52
N VAL A 74 9.18 -14.09 -5.16
CA VAL A 74 9.98 -12.90 -4.92
C VAL A 74 9.91 -11.98 -6.14
N THR A 75 9.87 -10.68 -5.91
CA THR A 75 9.93 -9.67 -6.98
C THR A 75 11.00 -8.63 -6.69
N LEU A 76 11.53 -8.00 -7.74
CA LEU A 76 12.41 -6.85 -7.58
C LEU A 76 11.65 -5.70 -6.90
N ALA A 77 12.29 -5.02 -5.95
CA ALA A 77 11.69 -3.97 -5.11
C ALA A 77 12.36 -2.61 -5.29
N PHE A 78 12.83 -2.29 -6.51
CA PHE A 78 13.36 -0.97 -6.84
C PHE A 78 12.28 0.11 -6.80
N CYS A 79 11.04 -0.26 -7.06
CA CYS A 79 9.87 0.57 -6.91
C CYS A 79 8.72 -0.23 -6.33
N THR A 80 7.75 0.47 -5.76
CA THR A 80 6.52 -0.13 -5.23
C THR A 80 5.31 0.66 -5.71
N THR A 81 4.13 0.05 -5.69
CA THR A 81 2.90 0.79 -5.93
C THR A 81 2.48 1.53 -4.67
N VAL A 82 1.77 2.65 -4.83
CA VAL A 82 1.23 3.42 -3.69
C VAL A 82 0.38 2.54 -2.76
N HIS A 83 -0.38 1.59 -3.32
CA HIS A 83 -1.19 0.66 -2.52
C HIS A 83 -0.34 -0.28 -1.65
N LYS A 84 0.75 -0.81 -2.19
CA LYS A 84 1.67 -1.67 -1.41
C LYS A 84 2.48 -0.87 -0.38
N ALA A 85 2.68 0.42 -0.61
CA ALA A 85 3.35 1.32 0.31
C ALA A 85 2.45 1.79 1.48
N GLN A 86 1.16 1.43 1.48
CA GLN A 86 0.26 1.79 2.59
C GLN A 86 0.74 1.17 3.90
N GLY A 87 0.79 1.98 4.95
CA GLY A 87 1.31 1.56 6.27
C GLY A 87 2.83 1.71 6.42
N SER A 88 3.57 1.87 5.32
CA SER A 88 5.02 2.11 5.35
C SER A 88 5.34 3.59 5.30
N GLU A 89 6.51 3.99 5.82
CA GLU A 89 7.04 5.34 5.77
C GLU A 89 8.46 5.34 5.21
N TYR A 90 8.79 6.38 4.46
CA TYR A 90 10.08 6.52 3.79
C TYR A 90 10.67 7.91 4.08
N LYS A 91 11.99 8.03 4.12
CA LYS A 91 12.64 9.34 4.27
C LYS A 91 12.29 10.24 3.09
N ILE A 92 12.48 9.73 1.87
CA ILE A 92 12.23 10.44 0.62
C ILE A 92 11.31 9.57 -0.24
N VAL A 93 10.30 10.19 -0.85
CA VAL A 93 9.40 9.56 -1.81
C VAL A 93 9.61 10.20 -3.18
N ILE A 94 9.84 9.38 -4.19
CA ILE A 94 9.80 9.78 -5.60
C ILE A 94 8.56 9.16 -6.20
N GLU A 95 7.54 9.98 -6.49
CA GLU A 95 6.28 9.51 -7.05
C GLU A 95 6.18 9.86 -8.53
N ILE A 96 5.90 8.83 -9.35
CA ILE A 96 5.79 8.98 -10.79
C ILE A 96 4.33 9.27 -11.16
N VAL A 97 4.11 10.41 -11.81
CA VAL A 97 2.79 10.87 -12.29
C VAL A 97 2.75 10.76 -13.82
N SER A 98 2.05 9.76 -14.33
CA SER A 98 2.03 9.45 -15.78
C SER A 98 0.61 9.24 -16.31
N ARG A 99 0.39 9.61 -17.57
CA ARG A 99 -0.86 9.32 -18.31
C ARG A 99 -1.09 7.85 -18.63
N ALA A 100 -0.11 6.99 -18.43
CA ALA A 100 -0.22 5.57 -18.80
C ALA A 100 -1.44 4.87 -18.15
N HIS A 101 -1.85 5.33 -16.96
CA HIS A 101 -2.98 4.78 -16.22
C HIS A 101 -3.91 5.88 -15.68
N PRO A 102 -4.67 6.56 -16.54
CA PRO A 102 -5.49 7.72 -16.15
C PRO A 102 -6.59 7.37 -15.14
N SER A 103 -7.09 6.14 -15.15
CA SER A 103 -8.11 5.66 -14.19
C SER A 103 -7.57 5.54 -12.75
N LEU A 104 -6.28 5.27 -12.59
CA LEU A 104 -5.62 5.17 -11.30
C LEU A 104 -5.15 6.54 -10.79
N LEU A 105 -4.97 7.51 -11.69
CA LEU A 105 -4.45 8.84 -11.35
C LEU A 105 -5.57 9.68 -10.71
N LYS A 106 -5.75 9.50 -9.41
CA LYS A 106 -6.75 10.18 -8.59
C LYS A 106 -6.07 11.00 -7.49
N LYS A 107 -6.69 12.09 -7.06
CA LYS A 107 -6.24 12.94 -5.95
C LYS A 107 -5.85 12.13 -4.71
N ASN A 108 -6.69 11.17 -4.33
CA ASN A 108 -6.46 10.33 -3.15
C ASN A 108 -5.20 9.45 -3.29
N LEU A 109 -4.90 8.97 -4.50
CA LEU A 109 -3.69 8.17 -4.73
C LEU A 109 -2.43 9.03 -4.54
N ILE A 110 -2.39 10.19 -5.18
CA ILE A 110 -1.27 11.14 -5.05
C ILE A 110 -1.09 11.55 -3.58
N TYR A 111 -2.18 11.92 -2.90
CA TYR A 111 -2.14 12.26 -1.49
C TYR A 111 -1.57 11.11 -0.64
N THR A 112 -2.01 9.87 -0.90
CA THR A 112 -1.52 8.69 -0.18
C THR A 112 -0.02 8.48 -0.39
N GLY A 113 0.49 8.68 -1.62
CA GLY A 113 1.92 8.58 -1.93
C GLY A 113 2.73 9.67 -1.22
N ILE A 114 2.31 10.93 -1.34
CA ILE A 114 2.98 12.08 -0.72
C ILE A 114 3.09 11.90 0.81
N THR A 115 2.01 11.45 1.44
CA THR A 115 1.97 11.27 2.92
C THR A 115 2.81 10.11 3.43
N ARG A 116 3.44 9.33 2.57
CA ARG A 116 4.43 8.30 2.96
C ARG A 116 5.81 8.87 3.24
N SER A 117 6.06 10.12 2.88
CA SER A 117 7.36 10.75 3.08
C SER A 117 7.51 11.41 4.44
N LYS A 118 8.68 11.27 5.06
CA LYS A 118 9.06 11.95 6.31
C LYS A 118 9.82 13.26 6.07
N GLU A 119 10.66 13.31 5.04
CA GLU A 119 11.59 14.42 4.84
C GLU A 119 11.33 15.17 3.53
N ALA A 120 11.19 14.45 2.40
CA ALA A 120 11.03 15.10 1.11
C ALA A 120 10.22 14.26 0.11
N VAL A 121 9.49 14.96 -0.76
CA VAL A 121 8.77 14.36 -1.90
C VAL A 121 9.27 14.97 -3.19
N CYS A 122 9.49 14.11 -4.19
CA CYS A 122 9.76 14.51 -5.56
C CYS A 122 8.68 13.92 -6.47
N LEU A 123 7.90 14.78 -7.13
CA LEU A 123 6.92 14.35 -8.13
C LEU A 123 7.60 14.41 -9.51
N VAL A 124 7.63 13.28 -10.21
CA VAL A 124 8.26 13.15 -11.53
C VAL A 124 7.18 12.79 -12.55
N GLY A 125 7.04 13.61 -13.58
CA GLY A 125 6.07 13.33 -14.63
C GLY A 125 5.47 14.59 -15.26
N GLU A 126 4.24 14.46 -15.75
CA GLU A 126 3.56 15.50 -16.50
C GLU A 126 2.69 16.37 -15.60
N LEU A 127 2.98 17.68 -15.59
CA LEU A 127 2.20 18.66 -14.81
C LEU A 127 0.71 18.64 -15.16
N GLU A 128 0.38 18.41 -16.44
CA GLU A 128 -1.02 18.32 -16.88
C GLU A 128 -1.72 17.09 -16.26
N SER A 129 -1.04 15.97 -16.17
CA SER A 129 -1.55 14.76 -15.53
C SER A 129 -1.79 14.97 -14.04
N LEU A 130 -0.88 15.64 -13.37
CA LEU A 130 -1.02 16.03 -11.97
C LEU A 130 -2.21 16.98 -11.76
N SER A 131 -2.32 18.01 -12.57
CA SER A 131 -3.41 18.99 -12.51
C SER A 131 -4.76 18.32 -12.71
N ARG A 132 -4.89 17.45 -13.72
CA ARG A 132 -6.11 16.66 -13.95
C ARG A 132 -6.47 15.77 -12.77
N ALA A 133 -5.48 15.11 -12.15
CA ALA A 133 -5.72 14.25 -11.00
C ALA A 133 -6.22 15.02 -9.77
N ILE A 134 -5.69 16.22 -9.55
CA ILE A 134 -6.07 17.09 -8.42
C ILE A 134 -7.44 17.73 -8.64
N LEU A 135 -7.71 18.20 -9.86
CA LEU A 135 -8.94 18.91 -10.21
C LEU A 135 -10.13 17.97 -10.46
N ARG A 136 -9.87 16.68 -10.71
CA ARG A 136 -10.91 15.69 -10.91
C ARG A 136 -11.73 15.53 -9.63
N ASP A 137 -13.00 15.86 -9.71
CA ASP A 137 -13.92 15.71 -8.58
C ASP A 137 -14.25 14.23 -8.36
N THR A 138 -13.48 13.59 -7.49
CA THR A 138 -13.66 12.18 -7.14
C THR A 138 -14.90 11.95 -6.29
N ALA A 139 -15.49 13.00 -5.73
CA ALA A 139 -16.72 12.88 -4.94
C ALA A 139 -17.91 12.44 -5.79
N VAL A 140 -17.93 12.79 -7.08
CA VAL A 140 -18.97 12.38 -8.03
C VAL A 140 -18.72 10.97 -8.58
N GLU A 141 -17.45 10.58 -8.75
CA GLU A 141 -17.09 9.28 -9.35
C GLU A 141 -16.95 8.15 -8.33
N ASP A 142 -16.52 8.46 -7.11
CA ASP A 142 -16.37 7.49 -6.02
C ASP A 142 -17.61 7.50 -5.11
N HIS A 143 -18.81 7.39 -5.68
CA HIS A 143 -20.01 7.06 -4.89
C HIS A 143 -19.78 5.72 -4.18
N ARG A 144 -19.07 5.77 -3.08
CA ARG A 144 -19.04 4.66 -2.14
C ARG A 144 -20.42 4.58 -1.50
N TYR A 145 -21.27 3.75 -2.02
CA TYR A 145 -22.53 3.38 -1.37
C TYR A 145 -22.22 2.60 -0.09
N THR A 146 -21.65 3.29 0.90
CA THR A 146 -21.52 2.70 2.23
C THR A 146 -22.86 2.91 2.92
N LEU A 147 -23.50 1.83 3.30
CA LEU A 147 -24.69 1.88 4.16
C LEU A 147 -24.34 2.36 5.59
N LEU A 148 -23.10 2.81 5.83
CA LEU A 148 -22.62 3.21 7.17
C LEU A 148 -23.47 4.35 7.75
N ALA A 149 -23.75 5.39 6.97
CA ALA A 149 -24.56 6.52 7.44
C ALA A 149 -26.00 6.09 7.79
N SER A 150 -26.61 5.20 6.99
CA SER A 150 -27.95 4.67 7.28
C SER A 150 -27.92 3.75 8.50
N ARG A 151 -26.91 2.88 8.61
CA ARG A 151 -26.76 2.00 9.78
C ARG A 151 -26.50 2.78 11.07
N LEU A 152 -25.70 3.84 11.02
CA LEU A 152 -25.47 4.71 12.17
C LEU A 152 -26.75 5.42 12.60
N ARG A 153 -27.54 5.96 11.65
CA ARG A 153 -28.85 6.58 11.96
C ARG A 153 -29.78 5.57 12.62
N THR A 154 -29.94 4.37 12.03
CA THR A 154 -30.77 3.32 12.60
C THR A 154 -30.32 2.91 14.01
N ALA A 155 -29.01 2.81 14.25
CA ALA A 155 -28.48 2.51 15.57
C ALA A 155 -28.76 3.64 16.59
N MET A 156 -28.58 4.90 16.18
CA MET A 156 -28.88 6.07 17.02
C MET A 156 -30.38 6.17 17.34
N ASP A 157 -31.26 5.93 16.37
CA ASP A 157 -32.70 5.90 16.57
C ASP A 157 -33.12 4.76 17.50
N GLY A 158 -32.45 3.62 17.43
CA GLY A 158 -32.62 2.49 18.34
C GLY A 158 -32.24 2.86 19.79
N LEU A 159 -31.08 3.49 19.97
CA LEU A 159 -30.61 3.96 21.29
C LEU A 159 -31.52 5.05 21.86
N ALA A 160 -32.00 5.98 21.05
CA ALA A 160 -32.94 7.01 21.49
C ALA A 160 -34.29 6.44 21.94
N LYS A 161 -34.76 5.35 21.32
CA LYS A 161 -35.98 4.63 21.75
C LYS A 161 -35.76 3.87 23.05
N THR A 162 -34.59 3.28 23.27
CA THR A 162 -34.25 2.54 24.50
C THR A 162 -34.12 3.48 25.69
N ASN A 163 -33.54 4.67 25.51
CA ASN A 163 -33.42 5.69 26.55
C ASN A 163 -34.79 6.33 26.95
N LYS A 164 -35.79 6.31 26.06
CA LYS A 164 -37.15 6.74 26.43
C LYS A 164 -37.88 5.74 27.35
N PHE A 165 -37.44 4.50 27.41
CA PHE A 165 -38.04 3.46 28.29
C PHE A 165 -37.45 3.43 29.69
N ASN A 166 -36.22 3.97 29.90
CA ASN A 166 -35.54 4.05 31.18
C ASN A 166 -35.55 5.47 31.77
N GLY A 167 -36.71 6.11 31.74
CA GLY A 167 -36.90 7.41 32.36
C GLY A 167 -36.91 7.34 33.87
N LYS A 168 -35.75 7.47 34.50
CA LYS A 168 -35.45 8.13 35.79
C LYS A 168 -33.96 7.93 36.11
N GLY A 169 -33.20 9.01 36.01
CA GLY A 169 -31.78 9.03 36.42
C GLY A 169 -30.96 9.91 35.49
N GLU A 170 -30.60 11.06 35.98
CA GLU A 170 -29.77 12.08 35.35
C GLU A 170 -28.43 11.53 34.89
N ASN A 171 -28.04 11.81 33.65
CA ASN A 171 -26.66 12.17 33.30
C ASN A 171 -26.62 12.71 31.87
N ASN A 172 -26.41 14.00 31.76
CA ASN A 172 -26.18 14.73 30.52
C ASN A 172 -24.78 14.38 30.00
N ALA A 173 -24.70 13.56 28.95
CA ALA A 173 -23.54 13.49 28.09
C ALA A 173 -23.92 14.15 26.74
N GLU A 174 -23.57 15.40 26.57
CA GLU A 174 -23.67 16.11 25.30
C GLU A 174 -22.62 15.55 24.33
N ILE A 175 -23.08 14.85 23.31
CA ILE A 175 -22.24 14.48 22.15
C ILE A 175 -22.40 15.59 21.11
N GLN A 176 -21.39 16.46 21.00
CA GLN A 176 -21.32 17.44 19.92
C GLN A 176 -20.88 16.77 18.62
N ILE A 177 -21.81 16.70 17.66
CA ILE A 177 -21.50 16.24 16.29
C ILE A 177 -21.22 17.47 15.45
N TYR A 178 -19.96 17.66 15.05
CA TYR A 178 -19.59 18.70 14.09
C TYR A 178 -20.00 18.28 12.68
N SER A 179 -21.06 18.87 12.14
CA SER A 179 -21.38 18.79 10.72
C SER A 179 -20.64 19.91 9.99
N HIS A 180 -19.70 19.57 9.11
CA HIS A 180 -19.13 20.52 8.18
C HIS A 180 -20.20 20.87 7.13
N LYS A 181 -20.93 21.96 7.33
CA LYS A 181 -21.72 22.60 6.27
C LYS A 181 -20.74 23.32 5.36
N GLY A 182 -20.71 22.90 4.10
CA GLY A 182 -19.98 23.62 3.05
C GLY A 182 -20.46 25.08 2.97
N HIS A 183 -19.51 25.97 2.91
CA HIS A 183 -19.73 27.40 2.72
C HIS A 183 -20.22 27.64 1.29
N GLU A 184 -21.50 27.86 1.11
CA GLU A 184 -22.03 28.53 -0.08
C GLU A 184 -21.72 30.03 0.04
N GLY A 185 -20.66 30.43 -0.62
CA GLY A 185 -20.29 31.83 -0.81
C GLY A 185 -21.07 32.44 -1.97
N GLY A 186 -22.19 33.09 -1.67
CA GLY A 186 -22.91 33.88 -2.65
C GLY A 186 -22.05 35.03 -3.15
N ARG A 187 -21.91 35.15 -4.47
CA ARG A 187 -21.51 36.38 -5.14
C ARG A 187 -22.68 37.37 -5.13
N ARG A 188 -22.44 38.58 -4.70
CA ARG A 188 -23.11 39.80 -5.18
C ARG A 188 -22.09 40.92 -5.29
N LEU A 189 -22.06 41.46 -6.50
CA LEU A 189 -21.48 42.71 -7.03
C LEU A 189 -19.98 42.70 -7.23
#